data_e00e888a48bcb7d42a583a9faba5d5a3
#
_entry.id   e00e888a48bcb7d42a583a9faba5d5a3
#
_cell.length_a   1.000
_cell.length_b   1.000
_cell.length_c   1.000
_cell.angle_alpha   90.00
_cell.angle_beta   90.00
_cell.angle_gamma   90.00
#
_symmetry.space_group_name_H-M   'P 1'
#
loop_
_entity.id
_entity.type
_entity.pdbx_description
1 polymer ?
#
loop_
_entity_poly.entity_id
_entity_poly.type
_entity_poly.pdbx_seq_one_letter_code
_entity_poly.pdbx_strand_id
1 'polypeptide(L)'
;DEWDCVIRNSDDKELVHSYLQFLHSLFKSEESKAFLALGYITGILPIKKIKDESALNNFREYTMLKSKPITKYYGFTEEEVKQLCHKYDMDFDSVKAWYNGYLIDGVHMYNPNSVTQAMIDQDCDSYWRNTSSFSSINTFITMNYAGLKDDIMTMLAGGKVIVDTRSFQNDLSDIHSKDDALTALIHLGYLGYDADRKSAYIPNYEVAEAFQMALKTGIWDEISKAISRCDELLMATIDGDETKVAEIIEQAHDTYTSVLKYNDENSLSCVLTMAYFTAPGYYNIVREMPAGKGFADFA
;
A
#
# COMPACT_ATOMS: atom_id res chain seq x y z
N ASP A 1 11.83 -17.95 9.47
CA ASP A 1 11.24 -17.17 8.39
C ASP A 1 9.78 -17.58 8.20
N GLU A 2 8.89 -16.62 7.87
CA GLU A 2 7.46 -16.87 7.70
C GLU A 2 6.78 -17.62 8.87
N TRP A 3 7.06 -17.18 10.10
CA TRP A 3 6.55 -17.81 11.32
C TRP A 3 5.01 -17.93 11.33
N ASP A 4 4.33 -17.03 10.65
CA ASP A 4 2.88 -16.93 10.59
C ASP A 4 2.23 -17.73 9.44
N CYS A 5 3.02 -18.47 8.63
CA CYS A 5 2.50 -19.16 7.46
C CYS A 5 1.44 -20.21 7.79
N VAL A 6 1.59 -20.99 8.87
CA VAL A 6 0.60 -21.97 9.31
C VAL A 6 -0.69 -21.27 9.76
N ILE A 7 -0.54 -20.13 10.45
CA ILE A 7 -1.69 -19.37 10.96
C ILE A 7 -2.48 -18.72 9.82
N ARG A 8 -1.78 -18.21 8.80
CA ARG A 8 -2.42 -17.57 7.65
C ARG A 8 -3.08 -18.54 6.66
N ASN A 9 -2.55 -19.75 6.55
CA ASN A 9 -2.92 -20.68 5.49
C ASN A 9 -3.77 -21.86 5.98
N SER A 10 -4.12 -21.94 7.27
CA SER A 10 -4.90 -23.04 7.83
C SER A 10 -6.12 -22.55 8.61
N ASP A 11 -7.28 -23.12 8.27
CA ASP A 11 -8.52 -22.95 9.04
C ASP A 11 -8.63 -23.99 10.17
N ASP A 12 -7.69 -24.94 10.25
CA ASP A 12 -7.65 -25.97 11.29
C ASP A 12 -7.11 -25.37 12.60
N LYS A 13 -8.03 -25.10 13.53
CA LYS A 13 -7.73 -24.52 14.83
C LYS A 13 -6.84 -25.41 15.70
N GLU A 14 -6.94 -26.73 15.59
CA GLU A 14 -6.13 -27.67 16.36
C GLU A 14 -4.67 -27.66 15.85
N LEU A 15 -4.49 -27.61 14.54
CA LEU A 15 -3.17 -27.46 13.93
C LEU A 15 -2.51 -26.13 14.33
N VAL A 16 -3.23 -25.03 14.22
CA VAL A 16 -2.73 -23.69 14.61
C VAL A 16 -2.35 -23.69 16.11
N HIS A 17 -3.20 -24.24 16.97
CA HIS A 17 -2.92 -24.33 18.40
C HIS A 17 -1.66 -25.17 18.68
N SER A 18 -1.54 -26.35 18.07
CA SER A 18 -0.38 -27.23 18.23
C SER A 18 0.90 -26.56 17.74
N TYR A 19 0.84 -25.82 16.65
CA TYR A 19 1.96 -25.04 16.12
C TYR A 19 2.38 -23.92 17.10
N LEU A 20 1.45 -23.19 17.65
CA LEU A 20 1.74 -22.14 18.65
C LEU A 20 2.35 -22.74 19.92
N GLN A 21 1.88 -23.91 20.39
CA GLN A 21 2.49 -24.62 21.51
C GLN A 21 3.92 -25.08 21.19
N PHE A 22 4.18 -25.54 19.98
CA PHE A 22 5.53 -25.88 19.53
C PHE A 22 6.45 -24.66 19.60
N LEU A 23 6.03 -23.51 19.04
CA LEU A 23 6.81 -22.29 19.10
C LEU A 23 7.04 -21.80 20.55
N HIS A 24 6.03 -21.91 21.40
CA HIS A 24 6.16 -21.61 22.81
C HIS A 24 7.22 -22.50 23.49
N SER A 25 7.17 -23.80 23.26
CA SER A 25 8.15 -24.73 23.81
C SER A 25 9.56 -24.48 23.29
N LEU A 26 9.70 -24.13 22.00
CA LEU A 26 10.98 -23.85 21.38
C LEU A 26 11.63 -22.57 21.90
N PHE A 27 10.85 -21.50 22.15
CA PHE A 27 11.39 -20.18 22.44
C PHE A 27 11.25 -19.74 23.91
N LYS A 28 10.41 -20.42 24.71
CA LYS A 28 10.04 -19.94 26.04
C LYS A 28 10.17 -20.96 27.16
N SER A 29 10.43 -22.23 26.84
CA SER A 29 10.61 -23.25 27.87
C SER A 29 11.93 -23.07 28.64
N GLU A 30 12.03 -23.63 29.86
CA GLU A 30 13.27 -23.63 30.61
C GLU A 30 14.35 -24.45 29.90
N GLU A 31 13.98 -25.53 29.23
CA GLU A 31 14.89 -26.38 28.48
C GLU A 31 15.51 -25.63 27.29
N SER A 32 14.75 -24.77 26.63
CA SER A 32 15.26 -24.00 25.50
C SER A 32 16.36 -23.01 25.87
N LYS A 33 16.35 -22.50 27.09
CA LYS A 33 17.41 -21.60 27.63
C LYS A 33 18.78 -22.23 27.67
N ALA A 34 18.86 -23.56 27.68
CA ALA A 34 20.14 -24.28 27.72
C ALA A 34 20.88 -24.27 26.39
N PHE A 35 20.18 -24.10 25.26
CA PHE A 35 20.77 -24.15 23.91
C PHE A 35 20.45 -22.96 23.03
N LEU A 36 19.40 -22.17 23.34
CA LEU A 36 18.99 -21.04 22.51
C LEU A 36 19.58 -19.74 23.05
N ALA A 37 20.57 -19.20 22.35
CA ALA A 37 21.17 -17.91 22.69
C ALA A 37 20.39 -16.71 22.13
N LEU A 38 19.79 -16.86 20.95
CA LEU A 38 19.02 -15.82 20.26
C LEU A 38 17.97 -16.48 19.38
N GLY A 39 16.74 -15.94 19.42
CA GLY A 39 15.67 -16.26 18.46
C GLY A 39 15.39 -15.06 17.57
N TYR A 40 15.41 -15.26 16.25
CA TYR A 40 15.00 -14.26 15.27
C TYR A 40 13.94 -14.88 14.36
N ILE A 41 12.77 -14.27 14.36
CA ILE A 41 11.63 -14.72 13.53
C ILE A 41 11.16 -13.59 12.63
N THR A 42 10.77 -13.93 11.41
CA THR A 42 10.18 -13.02 10.43
C THR A 42 8.83 -13.55 9.98
N GLY A 43 7.94 -12.65 9.60
CA GLY A 43 6.62 -12.99 9.08
C GLY A 43 5.95 -11.75 8.50
N ILE A 44 4.80 -11.95 7.88
CA ILE A 44 4.02 -10.88 7.25
C ILE A 44 3.20 -10.12 8.29
N LEU A 45 2.61 -10.84 9.25
CA LEU A 45 1.76 -10.25 10.27
C LEU A 45 2.51 -10.06 11.60
N PRO A 46 2.17 -9.01 12.35
CA PRO A 46 2.57 -8.89 13.74
C PRO A 46 2.06 -10.07 14.57
N ILE A 47 2.72 -10.31 15.70
CA ILE A 47 2.31 -11.38 16.63
C ILE A 47 0.88 -11.10 17.14
N LYS A 48 -0.01 -12.09 16.93
CA LYS A 48 -1.41 -12.01 17.34
C LYS A 48 -1.51 -11.79 18.85
N LYS A 49 -2.33 -10.82 19.26
CA LYS A 49 -2.70 -10.59 20.67
C LYS A 49 -3.77 -11.61 21.08
N ILE A 50 -3.39 -12.86 21.31
CA ILE A 50 -4.31 -13.88 21.78
C ILE A 50 -4.62 -13.62 23.24
N LYS A 51 -5.90 -13.53 23.60
CA LYS A 51 -6.36 -13.14 24.94
C LYS A 51 -5.89 -14.08 26.07
N ASP A 52 -5.68 -15.36 25.78
CA ASP A 52 -5.41 -16.38 26.80
C ASP A 52 -4.01 -17.02 26.77
N GLU A 53 -3.25 -16.86 25.69
CA GLU A 53 -1.89 -17.39 25.61
C GLU A 53 -0.98 -16.44 24.83
N SER A 54 -0.24 -15.62 25.53
CA SER A 54 0.86 -14.86 24.94
C SER A 54 2.05 -15.78 24.62
N ALA A 55 1.85 -16.68 23.64
CA ALA A 55 2.80 -17.73 23.30
C ALA A 55 4.21 -17.19 23.00
N LEU A 56 4.30 -15.97 22.43
CA LEU A 56 5.55 -15.37 21.97
C LEU A 56 5.81 -13.96 22.54
N ASN A 57 5.33 -13.67 23.76
CA ASN A 57 5.51 -12.36 24.39
C ASN A 57 6.94 -12.05 24.87
N ASN A 58 7.87 -12.96 24.69
CA ASN A 58 9.29 -12.81 24.99
C ASN A 58 10.09 -12.20 23.83
N PHE A 59 9.46 -11.99 22.67
CA PHE A 59 10.10 -11.31 21.54
C PHE A 59 9.92 -9.79 21.61
N ARG A 60 10.96 -9.07 21.20
CA ARG A 60 10.85 -7.66 20.87
C ARG A 60 10.40 -7.54 19.42
N GLU A 61 9.18 -7.08 19.23
CA GLU A 61 8.56 -6.99 17.91
C GLU A 61 8.88 -5.67 17.21
N TYR A 62 9.15 -5.76 15.92
CA TYR A 62 9.29 -4.64 15.00
C TYR A 62 8.31 -4.83 13.83
N THR A 63 7.57 -3.78 13.49
CA THR A 63 6.52 -3.82 12.47
C THR A 63 6.58 -2.58 11.58
N MET A 64 5.76 -2.51 10.55
CA MET A 64 5.60 -1.32 9.71
C MET A 64 5.21 -0.06 10.51
N LEU A 65 4.53 -0.24 11.66
CA LEU A 65 4.13 0.86 12.56
C LEU A 65 5.19 1.21 13.59
N LYS A 66 6.13 0.30 13.87
CA LYS A 66 7.15 0.47 14.92
C LYS A 66 8.41 -0.33 14.57
N SER A 67 9.35 0.30 13.90
CA SER A 67 10.52 -0.38 13.32
C SER A 67 11.86 -0.02 13.95
N LYS A 68 11.98 1.07 14.74
CA LYS A 68 13.27 1.45 15.36
C LYS A 68 13.82 0.37 16.31
N PRO A 69 15.11 0.05 16.25
CA PRO A 69 16.20 0.70 15.49
C PRO A 69 16.53 0.06 14.14
N ILE A 70 15.73 -0.88 13.65
CA ILE A 70 16.06 -1.69 12.46
C ILE A 70 15.41 -1.17 11.16
N THR A 71 14.82 0.01 11.18
CA THR A 71 14.09 0.62 10.05
C THR A 71 14.81 0.48 8.73
N LYS A 72 16.07 0.89 8.64
CA LYS A 72 16.87 0.88 7.41
C LYS A 72 17.18 -0.51 6.81
N TYR A 73 16.78 -1.58 7.50
CA TYR A 73 16.99 -2.96 7.05
C TYR A 73 15.71 -3.63 6.54
N TYR A 74 14.59 -2.91 6.49
CA TYR A 74 13.34 -3.45 5.94
C TYR A 74 13.28 -3.47 4.41
N GLY A 75 14.07 -2.63 3.76
CA GLY A 75 14.09 -2.52 2.31
C GLY A 75 15.32 -1.74 1.86
N PHE A 76 15.34 -1.25 0.63
CA PHE A 76 16.37 -0.34 0.16
C PHE A 76 16.10 1.08 0.64
N THR A 77 17.15 1.76 1.09
CA THR A 77 17.13 3.19 1.38
C THR A 77 17.23 4.02 0.10
N GLU A 78 16.84 5.29 0.14
CA GLU A 78 16.95 6.17 -1.03
C GLU A 78 18.38 6.27 -1.57
N GLU A 79 19.39 6.27 -0.69
CA GLU A 79 20.80 6.32 -1.11
C GLU A 79 21.24 5.05 -1.84
N GLU A 80 20.80 3.88 -1.38
CA GLU A 80 21.07 2.61 -2.05
C GLU A 80 20.40 2.56 -3.42
N VAL A 81 19.14 3.04 -3.54
CA VAL A 81 18.44 3.08 -4.82
C VAL A 81 19.11 4.04 -5.80
N LYS A 82 19.57 5.23 -5.35
CA LYS A 82 20.36 6.14 -6.20
C LYS A 82 21.63 5.49 -6.75
N GLN A 83 22.34 4.73 -5.90
CA GLN A 83 23.53 3.99 -6.33
C GLN A 83 23.19 2.90 -7.35
N LEU A 84 22.07 2.19 -7.15
CA LEU A 84 21.58 1.19 -8.09
C LEU A 84 21.19 1.83 -9.43
N CYS A 85 20.43 2.91 -9.43
CA CYS A 85 20.06 3.66 -10.63
C CYS A 85 21.32 4.09 -11.42
N HIS A 86 22.32 4.65 -10.75
CA HIS A 86 23.58 5.02 -11.39
C HIS A 86 24.32 3.80 -11.99
N LYS A 87 24.33 2.67 -11.27
CA LYS A 87 25.00 1.45 -11.70
C LYS A 87 24.33 0.80 -12.91
N TYR A 88 23.01 0.85 -12.99
CA TYR A 88 22.21 0.18 -14.02
C TYR A 88 21.67 1.15 -15.09
N ASP A 89 22.11 2.40 -15.08
CA ASP A 89 21.69 3.46 -16.03
C ASP A 89 20.17 3.67 -16.09
N MET A 90 19.53 3.67 -14.90
CA MET A 90 18.09 3.90 -14.74
C MET A 90 17.83 5.32 -14.27
N ASP A 91 16.72 5.91 -14.74
CA ASP A 91 16.26 7.21 -14.25
C ASP A 91 15.75 7.12 -12.81
N PHE A 92 16.41 7.87 -11.91
CA PHE A 92 16.07 7.82 -10.49
C PHE A 92 14.67 8.37 -10.19
N ASP A 93 14.21 9.39 -10.90
CA ASP A 93 12.92 10.02 -10.64
C ASP A 93 11.77 9.05 -11.03
N SER A 94 11.94 8.31 -12.12
CA SER A 94 11.03 7.23 -12.51
C SER A 94 10.99 6.12 -11.46
N VAL A 95 12.14 5.59 -11.05
CA VAL A 95 12.24 4.56 -10.00
C VAL A 95 11.63 5.03 -8.68
N LYS A 96 11.82 6.30 -8.34
CA LYS A 96 11.25 6.93 -7.16
C LYS A 96 9.73 7.00 -7.24
N ALA A 97 9.16 7.41 -8.36
CA ALA A 97 7.71 7.48 -8.54
C ALA A 97 7.05 6.10 -8.44
N TRP A 98 7.70 5.08 -8.98
CA TRP A 98 7.18 3.73 -9.00
C TRP A 98 7.31 2.99 -7.67
N TYR A 99 8.40 3.15 -6.90
CA TYR A 99 8.72 2.25 -5.79
C TYR A 99 9.00 2.91 -4.44
N ASN A 100 9.07 4.25 -4.37
CA ASN A 100 9.21 4.98 -3.10
C ASN A 100 7.86 5.05 -2.36
N GLY A 101 7.85 5.75 -1.24
CA GLY A 101 6.63 6.20 -0.55
C GLY A 101 6.40 5.58 0.80
N TYR A 102 7.18 4.59 1.21
CA TYR A 102 7.13 4.12 2.59
C TYR A 102 8.04 5.00 3.46
N LEU A 103 7.43 5.95 4.17
CA LEU A 103 8.13 6.76 5.15
C LEU A 103 8.03 6.08 6.52
N ILE A 104 9.05 5.31 6.88
CA ILE A 104 9.09 4.56 8.13
C ILE A 104 10.10 5.22 9.06
N ASP A 105 9.65 5.73 10.21
CA ASP A 105 10.50 6.44 11.19
C ASP A 105 11.38 7.57 10.57
N GLY A 106 10.86 8.27 9.56
CA GLY A 106 11.58 9.33 8.85
C GLY A 106 12.57 8.86 7.79
N VAL A 107 12.62 7.55 7.50
CA VAL A 107 13.46 6.98 6.43
C VAL A 107 12.59 6.58 5.25
N HIS A 108 12.96 7.03 4.05
CA HIS A 108 12.34 6.58 2.81
C HIS A 108 12.81 5.18 2.46
N MET A 109 11.86 4.27 2.35
CA MET A 109 12.11 2.86 2.06
C MET A 109 11.47 2.46 0.73
N TYR A 110 12.16 1.63 -0.01
CA TYR A 110 11.74 1.09 -1.31
C TYR A 110 11.60 -0.43 -1.20
N ASN A 111 10.63 -0.99 -1.93
CA ASN A 111 10.45 -2.44 -2.00
C ASN A 111 11.66 -3.10 -2.69
N PRO A 112 12.38 -4.01 -2.01
CA PRO A 112 13.58 -4.61 -2.59
C PRO A 112 13.29 -5.46 -3.82
N ASN A 113 12.16 -6.18 -3.84
CA ASN A 113 11.79 -7.02 -4.98
C ASN A 113 11.58 -6.16 -6.23
N SER A 114 10.72 -5.14 -6.14
CA SER A 114 10.36 -4.29 -7.27
C SER A 114 11.57 -3.52 -7.79
N VAL A 115 12.38 -2.93 -6.90
CA VAL A 115 13.62 -2.25 -7.31
C VAL A 115 14.60 -3.22 -7.98
N THR A 116 14.75 -4.43 -7.46
CA THR A 116 15.66 -5.42 -8.06
C THR A 116 15.21 -5.84 -9.44
N GLN A 117 13.91 -6.12 -9.61
CA GLN A 117 13.36 -6.50 -10.93
C GLN A 117 13.50 -5.34 -11.93
N ALA A 118 13.17 -4.12 -11.53
CA ALA A 118 13.34 -2.94 -12.38
C ALA A 118 14.80 -2.77 -12.87
N MET A 119 15.78 -2.99 -11.99
CA MET A 119 17.20 -2.93 -12.38
C MET A 119 17.60 -4.05 -13.34
N ILE A 120 17.02 -5.25 -13.20
CA ILE A 120 17.29 -6.40 -14.09
C ILE A 120 16.66 -6.16 -15.47
N ASP A 121 15.39 -5.74 -15.50
CA ASP A 121 14.62 -5.57 -16.74
C ASP A 121 14.93 -4.21 -17.41
N GLN A 122 15.58 -3.29 -16.69
CA GLN A 122 15.83 -1.90 -17.11
C GLN A 122 14.55 -1.15 -17.48
N ASP A 123 13.47 -1.45 -16.73
CA ASP A 123 12.15 -0.86 -16.92
C ASP A 123 11.44 -0.69 -15.58
N CYS A 124 10.52 0.26 -15.52
CA CYS A 124 9.65 0.46 -14.37
C CYS A 124 8.27 -0.12 -14.68
N ASP A 125 7.91 -1.21 -14.02
CA ASP A 125 6.59 -1.87 -14.15
C ASP A 125 6.10 -2.35 -12.77
N SER A 126 4.88 -2.84 -12.73
CA SER A 126 4.29 -3.42 -11.51
C SER A 126 4.76 -4.87 -11.33
N TYR A 127 5.81 -5.06 -10.54
CA TYR A 127 6.36 -6.37 -10.20
C TYR A 127 5.62 -7.05 -9.06
N TRP A 128 4.80 -6.32 -8.33
CA TRP A 128 4.01 -6.85 -7.22
C TRP A 128 2.82 -7.69 -7.67
N ARG A 129 2.35 -7.50 -8.89
CA ARG A 129 1.25 -8.28 -9.50
C ARG A 129 1.49 -9.80 -9.50
N ASN A 130 2.74 -10.19 -9.55
CA ASN A 130 3.15 -11.61 -9.63
C ASN A 130 3.27 -12.29 -8.26
N THR A 131 2.96 -11.58 -7.18
CA THR A 131 3.00 -12.12 -5.82
C THR A 131 1.60 -12.54 -5.37
N SER A 132 1.51 -13.53 -4.46
CA SER A 132 0.25 -13.98 -3.84
C SER A 132 -0.47 -12.86 -3.08
N SER A 133 0.19 -11.75 -2.88
CA SER A 133 -0.28 -10.58 -2.16
C SER A 133 -1.46 -9.86 -2.82
N PHE A 134 -1.57 -9.90 -4.16
CA PHE A 134 -2.65 -9.23 -4.91
C PHE A 134 -4.06 -9.68 -4.49
N SER A 135 -4.24 -10.97 -4.17
CA SER A 135 -5.54 -11.51 -3.73
C SER A 135 -6.03 -10.90 -2.42
N SER A 136 -5.11 -10.40 -1.59
CA SER A 136 -5.44 -9.82 -0.29
C SER A 136 -6.19 -8.49 -0.42
N ILE A 137 -5.81 -7.61 -1.37
CA ILE A 137 -6.52 -6.33 -1.58
C ILE A 137 -8.00 -6.59 -1.90
N ASN A 138 -8.30 -7.53 -2.79
CA ASN A 138 -9.66 -7.89 -3.13
C ASN A 138 -10.48 -8.34 -1.91
N THR A 139 -9.87 -9.12 -1.02
CA THR A 139 -10.53 -9.56 0.21
C THR A 139 -10.95 -8.36 1.07
N PHE A 140 -10.07 -7.38 1.30
CA PHE A 140 -10.40 -6.20 2.10
C PHE A 140 -11.42 -5.29 1.41
N ILE A 141 -11.32 -5.09 0.09
CA ILE A 141 -12.29 -4.32 -0.67
C ILE A 141 -13.69 -4.95 -0.59
N THR A 142 -13.78 -6.28 -0.65
CA THR A 142 -15.06 -7.01 -0.59
C THR A 142 -15.72 -6.96 0.77
N MET A 143 -14.99 -6.73 1.85
CA MET A 143 -15.56 -6.56 3.20
C MET A 143 -16.48 -5.33 3.29
N ASN A 144 -16.27 -4.33 2.46
CA ASN A 144 -17.15 -3.15 2.26
C ASN A 144 -17.63 -2.47 3.56
N TYR A 145 -16.73 -2.31 4.53
CA TYR A 145 -17.03 -1.57 5.75
C TYR A 145 -17.41 -0.12 5.46
N ALA A 146 -18.35 0.43 6.24
CA ALA A 146 -18.83 1.80 6.07
C ALA A 146 -17.68 2.81 6.09
N GLY A 147 -17.52 3.58 5.01
CA GLY A 147 -16.47 4.57 4.82
C GLY A 147 -15.15 4.03 4.26
N LEU A 148 -14.95 2.71 4.15
CA LEU A 148 -13.73 2.14 3.59
C LEU A 148 -13.55 2.52 2.11
N LYS A 149 -14.66 2.49 1.35
CA LYS A 149 -14.68 2.91 -0.05
C LYS A 149 -14.20 4.35 -0.23
N ASP A 150 -14.76 5.27 0.57
CA ASP A 150 -14.45 6.70 0.50
C ASP A 150 -12.98 6.96 0.89
N ASP A 151 -12.49 6.23 1.90
CA ASP A 151 -11.09 6.32 2.33
C ASP A 151 -10.12 5.83 1.24
N ILE A 152 -10.42 4.70 0.58
CA ILE A 152 -9.60 4.19 -0.53
C ILE A 152 -9.62 5.16 -1.71
N MET A 153 -10.79 5.71 -2.07
CA MET A 153 -10.89 6.71 -3.14
C MET A 153 -10.11 7.98 -2.81
N THR A 154 -10.19 8.46 -1.57
CA THR A 154 -9.41 9.61 -1.10
C THR A 154 -7.90 9.36 -1.25
N MET A 155 -7.43 8.16 -0.88
CA MET A 155 -6.01 7.81 -0.98
C MET A 155 -5.56 7.63 -2.44
N LEU A 156 -6.42 7.09 -3.32
CA LEU A 156 -6.16 6.99 -4.76
C LEU A 156 -6.06 8.37 -5.41
N ALA A 157 -6.84 9.34 -4.92
CA ALA A 157 -6.72 10.75 -5.33
C ALA A 157 -5.47 11.47 -4.77
N GLY A 158 -4.56 10.74 -4.12
CA GLY A 158 -3.33 11.28 -3.52
C GLY A 158 -3.53 11.88 -2.13
N GLY A 159 -4.72 11.75 -1.54
CA GLY A 159 -5.02 12.19 -0.18
C GLY A 159 -4.50 11.23 0.89
N LYS A 160 -4.70 11.64 2.15
CA LYS A 160 -4.38 10.82 3.33
C LYS A 160 -5.63 10.67 4.20
N VAL A 161 -5.81 9.51 4.81
CA VAL A 161 -6.96 9.23 5.70
C VAL A 161 -6.48 8.89 7.10
N ILE A 162 -7.18 9.39 8.10
CA ILE A 162 -6.87 9.11 9.51
C ILE A 162 -7.28 7.66 9.82
N VAL A 163 -6.39 6.91 10.48
CA VAL A 163 -6.59 5.50 10.85
C VAL A 163 -6.26 5.29 12.32
N ASP A 164 -7.17 4.68 13.07
CA ASP A 164 -6.89 4.20 14.43
C ASP A 164 -6.31 2.78 14.38
N THR A 165 -4.99 2.69 14.40
CA THR A 165 -4.27 1.40 14.32
C THR A 165 -4.30 0.57 15.61
N ARG A 166 -4.97 1.03 16.68
CA ARG A 166 -4.98 0.37 18.00
C ARG A 166 -6.03 -0.73 18.12
N SER A 167 -7.09 -0.66 17.32
CA SER A 167 -8.20 -1.64 17.34
C SER A 167 -7.80 -2.98 16.76
N PHE A 168 -6.93 -3.00 15.75
CA PHE A 168 -6.50 -4.21 15.08
C PHE A 168 -5.77 -5.19 16.00
N GLN A 169 -6.25 -6.43 16.05
CA GLN A 169 -5.73 -7.49 16.92
C GLN A 169 -4.63 -8.35 16.26
N ASN A 170 -4.10 -7.91 15.11
CA ASN A 170 -3.12 -8.65 14.30
C ASN A 170 -3.67 -10.00 13.79
N ASP A 171 -4.95 -10.04 13.49
CA ASP A 171 -5.65 -11.22 13.01
C ASP A 171 -6.48 -10.88 11.78
N LEU A 172 -6.14 -11.45 10.62
CA LEU A 172 -6.86 -11.21 9.37
C LEU A 172 -8.26 -11.85 9.35
N SER A 173 -8.50 -12.82 10.22
CA SER A 173 -9.83 -13.44 10.38
C SER A 173 -10.77 -12.69 11.32
N ASP A 174 -10.25 -11.68 12.04
CA ASP A 174 -10.96 -10.91 13.07
C ASP A 174 -10.97 -9.40 12.75
N ILE A 175 -11.39 -9.07 11.53
CA ILE A 175 -11.53 -7.70 11.05
C ILE A 175 -12.98 -7.26 11.23
N HIS A 176 -13.22 -6.19 11.98
CA HIS A 176 -14.54 -5.72 12.35
C HIS A 176 -14.84 -4.29 11.91
N SER A 177 -13.83 -3.55 11.46
CA SER A 177 -13.97 -2.13 11.11
C SER A 177 -13.12 -1.77 9.90
N LYS A 178 -13.39 -0.60 9.31
CA LYS A 178 -12.53 -0.02 8.28
C LYS A 178 -11.11 0.23 8.80
N ASP A 179 -10.96 0.64 10.06
CA ASP A 179 -9.65 0.92 10.66
C ASP A 179 -8.84 -0.37 10.82
N ASP A 180 -9.48 -1.49 11.16
CA ASP A 180 -8.82 -2.79 11.18
C ASP A 180 -8.35 -3.21 9.78
N ALA A 181 -9.22 -3.05 8.77
CA ALA A 181 -8.89 -3.35 7.37
C ALA A 181 -7.73 -2.48 6.86
N LEU A 182 -7.77 -1.17 7.12
CA LEU A 182 -6.70 -0.26 6.73
C LEU A 182 -5.39 -0.57 7.48
N THR A 183 -5.47 -0.93 8.77
CA THR A 183 -4.28 -1.31 9.56
C THR A 183 -3.66 -2.62 9.05
N ALA A 184 -4.49 -3.60 8.69
CA ALA A 184 -4.01 -4.82 8.05
C ALA A 184 -3.30 -4.51 6.72
N LEU A 185 -3.87 -3.65 5.88
CA LEU A 185 -3.25 -3.20 4.62
C LEU A 185 -1.91 -2.46 4.85
N ILE A 186 -1.75 -1.71 5.95
CA ILE A 186 -0.46 -1.11 6.34
C ILE A 186 0.56 -2.21 6.66
N HIS A 187 0.19 -3.20 7.49
CA HIS A 187 1.11 -4.29 7.84
C HIS A 187 1.50 -5.16 6.65
N LEU A 188 0.59 -5.37 5.72
CA LEU A 188 0.82 -6.09 4.47
C LEU A 188 1.64 -5.28 3.44
N GLY A 189 1.90 -4.00 3.71
CA GLY A 189 2.68 -3.13 2.82
C GLY A 189 1.89 -2.51 1.66
N TYR A 190 0.56 -2.62 1.65
CA TYR A 190 -0.28 -1.94 0.63
C TYR A 190 -0.50 -0.46 0.91
N LEU A 191 -0.35 -0.04 2.15
CA LEU A 191 -0.48 1.36 2.53
C LEU A 191 0.78 1.83 3.26
N GLY A 192 1.18 3.06 2.97
CA GLY A 192 2.11 3.81 3.80
C GLY A 192 1.40 4.39 5.02
N TYR A 193 2.13 4.65 6.09
CA TYR A 193 1.59 5.23 7.33
C TYR A 193 2.45 6.37 7.83
N ASP A 194 1.82 7.51 8.05
CA ASP A 194 2.40 8.70 8.67
C ASP A 194 2.08 8.65 10.18
N ALA A 195 3.07 8.29 10.98
CA ALA A 195 2.90 8.10 12.42
C ALA A 195 2.59 9.42 13.15
N ASP A 196 3.11 10.56 12.67
CA ASP A 196 2.91 11.87 13.28
C ASP A 196 1.47 12.36 13.05
N ARG A 197 0.92 12.11 11.87
CA ARG A 197 -0.43 12.49 11.49
C ARG A 197 -1.47 11.38 11.72
N LYS A 198 -1.03 10.18 12.08
CA LYS A 198 -1.86 8.96 12.21
C LYS A 198 -2.69 8.71 10.96
N SER A 199 -2.10 8.86 9.80
CA SER A 199 -2.80 8.75 8.53
C SER A 199 -2.15 7.74 7.59
N ALA A 200 -3.00 6.99 6.88
CA ALA A 200 -2.61 6.08 5.83
C ALA A 200 -2.69 6.77 4.46
N TYR A 201 -1.92 6.26 3.51
CA TYR A 201 -1.89 6.73 2.12
C TYR A 201 -1.37 5.63 1.19
N ILE A 202 -1.67 5.74 -0.10
CA ILE A 202 -1.09 4.86 -1.12
C ILE A 202 0.34 5.35 -1.42
N PRO A 203 1.36 4.50 -1.26
CA PRO A 203 2.74 4.95 -1.25
C PRO A 203 3.30 5.32 -2.63
N ASN A 204 2.91 4.62 -3.70
CA ASN A 204 3.55 4.74 -5.01
C ASN A 204 2.66 4.22 -6.14
N TYR A 205 3.13 4.35 -7.39
CA TYR A 205 2.37 3.95 -8.57
C TYR A 205 2.13 2.44 -8.66
N GLU A 206 3.09 1.61 -8.28
CA GLU A 206 2.94 0.17 -8.29
C GLU A 206 1.77 -0.30 -7.43
N VAL A 207 1.66 0.25 -6.22
CA VAL A 207 0.55 -0.06 -5.30
C VAL A 207 -0.75 0.58 -5.75
N ALA A 208 -0.71 1.81 -6.30
CA ALA A 208 -1.89 2.45 -6.85
C ALA A 208 -2.50 1.61 -7.98
N GLU A 209 -1.68 1.07 -8.88
CA GLU A 209 -2.11 0.18 -9.96
C GLU A 209 -2.73 -1.12 -9.41
N ALA A 210 -2.16 -1.69 -8.35
CA ALA A 210 -2.72 -2.88 -7.70
C ALA A 210 -4.14 -2.62 -7.15
N PHE A 211 -4.37 -1.45 -6.52
CA PHE A 211 -5.72 -1.04 -6.11
C PHE A 211 -6.66 -0.83 -7.30
N GLN A 212 -6.19 -0.22 -8.41
CA GLN A 212 -7.00 -0.06 -9.62
C GLN A 212 -7.49 -1.39 -10.16
N MET A 213 -6.59 -2.34 -10.30
CA MET A 213 -6.92 -3.67 -10.81
C MET A 213 -7.92 -4.39 -9.90
N ALA A 214 -7.73 -4.29 -8.59
CA ALA A 214 -8.65 -4.85 -7.61
C ALA A 214 -10.05 -4.21 -7.72
N LEU A 215 -10.12 -2.90 -7.94
CA LEU A 215 -11.37 -2.17 -8.11
C LEU A 215 -12.06 -2.49 -9.45
N LYS A 216 -11.30 -2.72 -10.53
CA LYS A 216 -11.87 -3.15 -11.83
C LYS A 216 -12.57 -4.51 -11.76
N THR A 217 -12.09 -5.41 -10.89
CA THR A 217 -12.64 -6.77 -10.72
C THR A 217 -13.64 -6.91 -9.57
N GLY A 218 -13.85 -5.85 -8.79
CA GLY A 218 -14.56 -5.88 -7.51
C GLY A 218 -16.03 -5.51 -7.59
N ILE A 219 -16.66 -5.43 -6.41
CA ILE A 219 -18.10 -5.24 -6.17
C ILE A 219 -18.55 -3.79 -6.46
N TRP A 220 -17.64 -2.86 -6.68
CA TRP A 220 -17.97 -1.42 -6.80
C TRP A 220 -18.15 -1.01 -8.27
N ASP A 221 -19.26 -1.42 -8.88
CA ASP A 221 -19.58 -1.20 -10.30
C ASP A 221 -19.39 0.25 -10.78
N GLU A 222 -19.76 1.24 -9.97
CA GLU A 222 -19.61 2.65 -10.33
C GLU A 222 -18.14 3.07 -10.44
N ILE A 223 -17.29 2.58 -9.54
CA ILE A 223 -15.85 2.88 -9.56
C ILE A 223 -15.18 2.13 -10.71
N SER A 224 -15.54 0.87 -10.94
CA SER A 224 -15.03 0.11 -12.08
C SER A 224 -15.31 0.81 -13.41
N LYS A 225 -16.52 1.35 -13.57
CA LYS A 225 -16.89 2.18 -14.74
C LYS A 225 -16.08 3.47 -14.81
N ALA A 226 -15.86 4.14 -13.67
CA ALA A 226 -15.09 5.37 -13.62
C ALA A 226 -13.62 5.14 -14.03
N ILE A 227 -12.99 4.08 -13.52
CA ILE A 227 -11.60 3.73 -13.90
C ILE A 227 -11.51 3.36 -15.37
N SER A 228 -12.49 2.63 -15.94
CA SER A 228 -12.52 2.32 -17.37
C SER A 228 -12.61 3.59 -18.24
N ARG A 229 -13.26 4.64 -17.75
CA ARG A 229 -13.30 5.95 -18.42
C ARG A 229 -11.98 6.72 -18.36
N CYS A 230 -11.12 6.43 -17.39
CA CYS A 230 -9.78 7.04 -17.34
C CYS A 230 -8.94 6.65 -18.57
N ASP A 231 -9.04 5.40 -19.01
CA ASP A 231 -8.35 4.95 -20.24
C ASP A 231 -8.91 5.67 -21.48
N GLU A 232 -10.24 5.86 -21.55
CA GLU A 232 -10.86 6.61 -22.64
C GLU A 232 -10.45 8.09 -22.63
N LEU A 233 -10.38 8.70 -21.45
CA LEU A 233 -9.93 10.08 -21.29
C LEU A 233 -8.49 10.25 -21.75
N LEU A 234 -7.60 9.35 -21.34
CA LEU A 234 -6.20 9.39 -21.73
C LEU A 234 -6.06 9.29 -23.25
N MET A 235 -6.76 8.35 -23.90
CA MET A 235 -6.75 8.23 -25.37
C MET A 235 -7.32 9.46 -26.05
N ALA A 236 -8.46 10.01 -25.59
CA ALA A 236 -9.03 11.24 -26.12
C ALA A 236 -8.06 12.44 -26.00
N THR A 237 -7.30 12.50 -24.91
CA THR A 237 -6.28 13.55 -24.70
C THR A 237 -5.12 13.39 -25.68
N ILE A 238 -4.63 12.17 -25.89
CA ILE A 238 -3.56 11.87 -26.86
C ILE A 238 -4.02 12.18 -28.28
N ASP A 239 -5.26 11.86 -28.62
CA ASP A 239 -5.85 12.09 -29.95
C ASP A 239 -6.24 13.56 -30.17
N GLY A 240 -6.22 14.41 -29.13
CA GLY A 240 -6.60 15.82 -29.20
C GLY A 240 -8.12 16.04 -29.34
N ASP A 241 -8.95 15.11 -28.89
CA ASP A 241 -10.42 15.22 -28.87
C ASP A 241 -10.90 16.04 -27.68
N GLU A 242 -10.87 17.37 -27.82
CA GLU A 242 -11.24 18.33 -26.77
C GLU A 242 -12.67 18.11 -26.27
N THR A 243 -13.59 17.76 -27.15
CA THR A 243 -15.01 17.55 -26.79
C THR A 243 -15.16 16.36 -25.88
N LYS A 244 -14.55 15.23 -26.25
CA LYS A 244 -14.60 14.00 -25.45
C LYS A 244 -13.87 14.15 -24.12
N VAL A 245 -12.75 14.87 -24.10
CA VAL A 245 -12.02 15.21 -22.86
C VAL A 245 -12.93 16.01 -21.92
N ALA A 246 -13.61 17.06 -22.41
CA ALA A 246 -14.50 17.89 -21.60
C ALA A 246 -15.67 17.07 -21.04
N GLU A 247 -16.33 16.25 -21.86
CA GLU A 247 -17.43 15.38 -21.44
C GLU A 247 -17.03 14.39 -20.33
N ILE A 248 -15.88 13.74 -20.47
CA ILE A 248 -15.42 12.74 -19.49
C ILE A 248 -15.02 13.43 -18.18
N ILE A 249 -14.34 14.60 -18.23
CA ILE A 249 -13.99 15.36 -17.04
C ILE A 249 -15.22 15.87 -16.31
N GLU A 250 -16.24 16.38 -17.03
CA GLU A 250 -17.51 16.82 -16.43
C GLU A 250 -18.21 15.66 -15.69
N GLN A 251 -18.27 14.48 -16.31
CA GLN A 251 -18.85 13.29 -15.66
C GLN A 251 -18.03 12.81 -14.46
N ALA A 252 -16.71 12.88 -14.52
CA ALA A 252 -15.83 12.57 -13.41
C ALA A 252 -16.05 13.56 -12.25
N HIS A 253 -16.17 14.85 -12.57
CA HIS A 253 -16.47 15.89 -11.59
C HIS A 253 -17.79 15.62 -10.86
N ASP A 254 -18.86 15.31 -11.58
CA ASP A 254 -20.16 15.00 -10.99
C ASP A 254 -20.13 13.74 -10.11
N THR A 255 -19.37 12.74 -10.53
CA THR A 255 -19.23 11.48 -9.79
C THR A 255 -18.42 11.66 -8.51
N TYR A 256 -17.28 12.35 -8.59
CA TYR A 256 -16.34 12.45 -7.47
C TYR A 256 -16.64 13.59 -6.50
N THR A 257 -17.25 14.69 -6.95
CA THR A 257 -17.66 15.80 -6.05
C THR A 257 -18.71 15.38 -5.04
N SER A 258 -19.57 14.42 -5.36
CA SER A 258 -20.53 13.87 -4.40
C SER A 258 -19.84 13.13 -3.25
N VAL A 259 -18.66 12.56 -3.49
CA VAL A 259 -17.84 11.83 -2.51
C VAL A 259 -16.90 12.77 -1.74
N LEU A 260 -16.32 13.77 -2.42
CA LEU A 260 -15.28 14.65 -1.86
C LEU A 260 -15.81 15.89 -1.11
N LYS A 261 -17.11 16.16 -1.13
CA LYS A 261 -17.84 17.19 -0.33
C LYS A 261 -17.35 18.64 -0.41
N TYR A 262 -16.68 19.11 -1.48
CA TYR A 262 -16.29 20.52 -1.57
C TYR A 262 -16.00 21.03 -2.99
N ASN A 263 -15.98 22.35 -3.14
CA ASN A 263 -15.75 23.07 -4.40
C ASN A 263 -14.58 24.04 -4.21
N ASP A 264 -13.35 23.53 -4.24
CA ASP A 264 -12.14 24.34 -4.21
C ASP A 264 -11.07 23.79 -5.19
N GLU A 265 -9.94 24.49 -5.32
CA GLU A 265 -8.85 24.13 -6.20
C GLU A 265 -8.27 22.72 -5.92
N ASN A 266 -8.26 22.33 -4.64
CA ASN A 266 -7.83 21.00 -4.24
C ASN A 266 -8.79 19.91 -4.74
N SER A 267 -10.08 20.20 -4.81
CA SER A 267 -11.11 19.29 -5.32
C SER A 267 -10.93 19.03 -6.81
N LEU A 268 -10.69 20.09 -7.59
CA LEU A 268 -10.44 19.96 -9.03
C LEU A 268 -9.17 19.17 -9.26
N SER A 269 -8.11 19.44 -8.51
CA SER A 269 -6.87 18.68 -8.55
C SER A 269 -7.10 17.19 -8.26
N CYS A 270 -7.94 16.86 -7.26
CA CYS A 270 -8.31 15.47 -6.96
C CYS A 270 -9.10 14.84 -8.11
N VAL A 271 -10.09 15.54 -8.68
CA VAL A 271 -10.87 15.07 -9.83
C VAL A 271 -9.97 14.78 -11.03
N LEU A 272 -9.05 15.69 -11.35
CA LEU A 272 -8.10 15.49 -12.45
C LEU A 272 -7.14 14.31 -12.16
N THR A 273 -6.63 14.18 -10.95
CA THR A 273 -5.80 13.04 -10.56
C THR A 273 -6.54 11.72 -10.75
N MET A 274 -7.82 11.68 -10.39
CA MET A 274 -8.65 10.49 -10.57
C MET A 274 -9.00 10.25 -12.05
N ALA A 275 -9.28 11.30 -12.80
CA ALA A 275 -9.63 11.20 -14.22
C ALA A 275 -8.45 10.70 -15.07
N TYR A 276 -7.23 11.15 -14.77
CA TYR A 276 -6.00 10.70 -15.43
C TYR A 276 -5.25 9.62 -14.64
N PHE A 277 -5.95 8.86 -13.86
CA PHE A 277 -5.36 7.89 -12.94
C PHE A 277 -4.55 6.77 -13.65
N THR A 278 -4.89 6.43 -14.88
CA THR A 278 -4.15 5.44 -15.69
C THR A 278 -2.97 6.05 -16.46
N ALA A 279 -2.86 7.36 -16.50
CA ALA A 279 -1.78 8.05 -17.22
C ALA A 279 -0.36 7.73 -16.71
N PRO A 280 -0.10 7.47 -15.40
CA PRO A 280 1.24 7.11 -14.93
C PRO A 280 1.85 5.86 -15.57
N GLY A 281 1.06 4.97 -16.17
CA GLY A 281 1.56 3.86 -16.99
C GLY A 281 2.18 4.29 -18.32
N TYR A 282 1.98 5.55 -18.74
CA TYR A 282 2.45 6.06 -20.03
C TYR A 282 3.23 7.38 -19.91
N TYR A 283 2.95 8.17 -18.86
CA TYR A 283 3.50 9.52 -18.65
C TYR A 283 3.89 9.73 -17.19
N ASN A 284 4.93 10.51 -16.95
CA ASN A 284 5.24 11.03 -15.62
C ASN A 284 4.34 12.24 -15.33
N ILE A 285 3.43 12.10 -14.38
CA ILE A 285 2.59 13.22 -13.94
C ILE A 285 3.32 13.98 -12.82
N VAL A 286 3.65 15.24 -13.08
CA VAL A 286 4.26 16.14 -12.10
C VAL A 286 3.22 17.13 -11.61
N ARG A 287 2.95 17.12 -10.30
CA ARG A 287 2.09 18.12 -9.64
C ARG A 287 2.93 19.28 -9.15
N GLU A 288 2.33 20.50 -9.18
CA GLU A 288 3.01 21.72 -8.71
C GLU A 288 4.38 21.94 -9.41
N MET A 289 4.45 21.66 -10.70
CA MET A 289 5.68 21.82 -11.46
C MET A 289 6.04 23.31 -11.59
N PRO A 290 7.25 23.75 -11.21
CA PRO A 290 7.68 25.13 -11.43
C PRO A 290 7.63 25.52 -12.90
N ALA A 291 6.83 26.53 -13.26
CA ALA A 291 6.63 27.01 -14.62
C ALA A 291 6.83 28.54 -14.69
N GLY A 292 8.07 28.97 -14.88
CA GLY A 292 8.42 30.39 -14.99
C GLY A 292 8.16 31.15 -13.68
N LYS A 293 7.14 32.06 -13.67
CA LYS A 293 6.78 32.85 -12.48
C LYS A 293 5.73 32.20 -11.57
N GLY A 294 5.30 31.00 -11.88
CA GLY A 294 4.27 30.27 -11.14
C GLY A 294 4.53 28.77 -11.16
N PHE A 295 3.49 28.02 -10.89
CA PHE A 295 3.49 26.55 -10.92
C PHE A 295 2.42 26.09 -11.90
N ALA A 296 2.68 24.98 -12.58
CA ALA A 296 1.65 24.23 -13.28
C ALA A 296 1.09 23.19 -12.31
N ASP A 297 -0.23 23.16 -12.10
CA ASP A 297 -0.88 22.24 -11.17
C ASP A 297 -0.66 20.78 -11.58
N PHE A 298 -0.62 20.56 -12.89
CA PHE A 298 -0.29 19.28 -13.53
C PHE A 298 0.60 19.51 -14.76
N ALA A 299 1.61 18.66 -14.92
CA ALA A 299 2.47 18.60 -16.10
C ALA A 299 2.83 17.16 -16.43
#